data_66a5395096e242a9ba1e84c7cedbd2df
#
_entry.id   66a5395096e242a9ba1e84c7cedbd2df
#
_cell.length_a   1.000
_cell.length_b   1.000
_cell.length_c   1.000
_cell.angle_alpha   90.00
_cell.angle_beta   90.00
_cell.angle_gamma   90.00
#
_symmetry.space_group_name_H-M   'P 1'
#
loop_
_entity.id
_entity.type
_entity.pdbx_description
1 polymer ?
#
loop_
_entity_poly.entity_id
_entity_poly.type
_entity_poly.pdbx_seq_one_letter_code
_entity_poly.pdbx_strand_id
1 'polypeptide(L)'
;MSNDLYRENLLDHYHNPENYGILDDADIEIEMDNPTCGDMIHLTAKLNSEGRIAEVMFEGNGCVISMASASMFTDAVIGKTPEEVATMGLGEIQEMMGGVKLSMGRVKCALLPLNAMKTGLKESGKL
;
A
#
# COMPACT_ATOMS: atom_id res chain seq x y z
N MET A 1 -19.30 16.56 -5.09
CA MET A 1 -18.34 16.19 -4.09
C MET A 1 -17.15 17.12 -4.06
N SER A 2 -16.82 17.61 -2.92
CA SER A 2 -15.77 18.62 -2.86
C SER A 2 -14.38 17.98 -2.86
N ASN A 3 -13.47 18.61 -3.58
CA ASN A 3 -12.06 18.21 -3.57
C ASN A 3 -11.44 18.38 -2.18
N ASP A 4 -12.04 19.23 -1.35
CA ASP A 4 -11.56 19.50 0.00
C ASP A 4 -11.72 18.29 0.92
N LEU A 5 -12.88 17.63 0.87
CA LEU A 5 -13.11 16.42 1.67
C LEU A 5 -12.11 15.32 1.30
N TYR A 6 -11.86 15.19 0.01
CA TYR A 6 -10.90 14.26 -0.51
C TYR A 6 -9.49 14.56 -0.01
N ARG A 7 -9.08 15.83 -0.10
CA ARG A 7 -7.78 16.28 0.36
C ARG A 7 -7.60 16.04 1.86
N GLU A 8 -8.63 16.31 2.65
CA GLU A 8 -8.60 16.07 4.08
C GLU A 8 -8.38 14.60 4.41
N ASN A 9 -9.02 13.70 3.68
CA ASN A 9 -8.84 12.27 3.89
C ASN A 9 -7.42 11.82 3.59
N LEU A 10 -6.85 12.31 2.48
CA LEU A 10 -5.46 12.00 2.14
C LEU A 10 -4.48 12.53 3.19
N LEU A 11 -4.68 13.76 3.64
CA LEU A 11 -3.81 14.36 4.64
C LEU A 11 -3.91 13.66 5.98
N ASP A 12 -5.11 13.21 6.35
CA ASP A 12 -5.29 12.46 7.58
C ASP A 12 -4.51 11.15 7.54
N HIS A 13 -4.60 10.42 6.45
CA HIS A 13 -3.83 9.18 6.27
C HIS A 13 -2.32 9.44 6.24
N TYR A 14 -1.92 10.58 5.70
CA TYR A 14 -0.52 10.96 5.67
C TYR A 14 0.03 11.28 7.07
N HIS A 15 -0.72 12.04 7.85
CA HIS A 15 -0.29 12.46 9.20
C HIS A 15 -0.49 11.38 10.25
N ASN A 16 -1.52 10.55 10.08
CA ASN A 16 -1.88 9.49 11.04
C ASN A 16 -2.07 8.18 10.28
N PRO A 17 -0.99 7.61 9.73
CA PRO A 17 -1.12 6.42 8.90
C PRO A 17 -1.59 5.20 9.70
N GLU A 18 -2.50 4.44 9.08
CA GLU A 18 -2.89 3.14 9.60
C GLU A 18 -1.75 2.15 9.38
N ASN A 19 -1.59 1.23 10.33
CA ASN A 19 -0.65 0.12 10.20
C ASN A 19 0.81 0.56 9.99
N TYR A 20 1.21 1.66 10.64
CA TYR A 20 2.58 2.14 10.52
C TYR A 20 3.48 1.41 11.52
N GLY A 21 4.57 0.84 11.02
CA GLY A 21 5.53 0.10 11.83
C GLY A 21 6.11 -1.09 11.06
N ILE A 22 6.78 -1.97 11.80
CA ILE A 22 7.37 -3.19 11.27
C ILE A 22 6.88 -4.38 12.10
N LEU A 23 6.43 -5.43 11.42
CA LEU A 23 6.04 -6.67 12.08
C LEU A 23 7.27 -7.53 12.38
N ASP A 24 7.31 -8.09 13.59
CA ASP A 24 8.29 -9.13 13.92
C ASP A 24 7.82 -10.45 13.31
N ASP A 25 8.76 -11.27 12.89
CA ASP A 25 8.48 -12.61 12.32
C ASP A 25 7.54 -12.57 11.12
N ALA A 26 7.69 -11.57 10.26
CA ALA A 26 6.86 -11.43 9.07
C ALA A 26 7.14 -12.57 8.07
N ASP A 27 6.08 -13.04 7.43
CA ASP A 27 6.20 -14.00 6.32
C ASP A 27 6.66 -13.31 5.05
N ILE A 28 6.36 -12.03 4.93
CA ILE A 28 6.69 -11.21 3.77
C ILE A 28 7.38 -9.95 4.27
N GLU A 29 8.53 -9.64 3.70
CA GLU A 29 9.24 -8.41 4.00
C GLU A 29 9.88 -7.91 2.71
N ILE A 30 9.64 -6.66 2.36
CA ILE A 30 10.13 -6.08 1.13
C ILE A 30 10.40 -4.58 1.29
N GLU A 31 11.51 -4.11 0.75
CA GLU A 31 11.76 -2.68 0.57
C GLU A 31 11.63 -2.37 -0.91
N MET A 32 10.98 -1.28 -1.24
CA MET A 32 10.82 -0.86 -2.62
C MET A 32 10.91 0.66 -2.72
N ASP A 33 11.62 1.11 -3.73
CA ASP A 33 11.81 2.53 -4.02
C ASP A 33 11.05 2.92 -5.27
N ASN A 34 10.62 4.18 -5.31
CA ASN A 34 10.21 4.82 -6.54
C ASN A 34 11.31 5.83 -6.90
N PRO A 35 12.26 5.47 -7.77
CA PRO A 35 13.40 6.33 -8.04
C PRO A 35 13.04 7.67 -8.68
N THR A 36 11.87 7.75 -9.34
CA THR A 36 11.40 8.98 -9.96
C THR A 36 11.08 10.05 -8.93
N CYS A 37 10.52 9.65 -7.78
CA CYS A 37 10.06 10.58 -6.73
C CYS A 37 10.89 10.50 -5.46
N GLY A 38 11.78 9.52 -5.34
CA GLY A 38 12.53 9.30 -4.13
C GLY A 38 11.73 8.69 -2.99
N ASP A 39 10.54 8.19 -3.28
CA ASP A 39 9.70 7.51 -2.29
C ASP A 39 10.29 6.14 -1.96
N MET A 40 10.12 5.72 -0.71
CA MET A 40 10.58 4.40 -0.27
C MET A 40 9.56 3.81 0.69
N ILE A 41 9.30 2.52 0.58
CA ILE A 41 8.43 1.79 1.51
C ILE A 41 9.12 0.51 1.96
N HIS A 42 9.02 0.22 3.26
CA HIS A 42 9.40 -1.05 3.85
C HIS A 42 8.10 -1.69 4.35
N LEU A 43 7.72 -2.79 3.75
CA LEU A 43 6.42 -3.41 4.01
C LEU A 43 6.62 -4.81 4.58
N THR A 44 5.88 -5.13 5.64
CA THR A 44 5.91 -6.43 6.28
C THR A 44 4.49 -6.97 6.40
N ALA A 45 4.33 -8.28 6.24
CA ALA A 45 3.01 -8.89 6.33
C ALA A 45 3.09 -10.32 6.87
N LYS A 46 1.99 -10.75 7.49
CA LYS A 46 1.83 -12.13 7.96
C LYS A 46 0.58 -12.72 7.36
N LEU A 47 0.67 -14.00 6.99
CA LEU A 47 -0.47 -14.76 6.52
C LEU A 47 -0.98 -15.67 7.64
N ASN A 48 -2.29 -15.91 7.66
CA ASN A 48 -2.88 -16.84 8.61
C ASN A 48 -2.87 -18.27 8.04
N SER A 49 -3.42 -19.22 8.81
CA SER A 49 -3.44 -20.63 8.40
C SER A 49 -4.25 -20.88 7.14
N GLU A 50 -5.13 -19.95 6.76
CA GLU A 50 -5.94 -20.05 5.54
C GLU A 50 -5.26 -19.40 4.34
N GLY A 51 -4.05 -18.87 4.53
CA GLY A 51 -3.32 -18.19 3.46
C GLY A 51 -3.79 -16.79 3.17
N ARG A 52 -4.55 -16.19 4.09
CA ARG A 52 -5.02 -14.81 3.95
C ARG A 52 -4.10 -13.85 4.69
N ILE A 53 -4.00 -12.63 4.22
CA ILE A 53 -3.21 -11.59 4.88
C ILE A 53 -3.90 -11.26 6.21
N ALA A 54 -3.23 -11.57 7.31
CA ALA A 54 -3.76 -11.35 8.66
C ALA A 54 -3.29 -10.02 9.23
N GLU A 55 -2.02 -9.68 9.01
CA GLU A 55 -1.43 -8.45 9.50
C GLU A 55 -0.51 -7.89 8.42
N VAL A 56 -0.47 -6.58 8.32
CA VAL A 56 0.44 -5.87 7.42
C VAL A 56 0.79 -4.53 8.05
N MET A 57 2.07 -4.17 7.99
CA MET A 57 2.55 -2.88 8.47
C MET A 57 3.58 -2.33 7.49
N PHE A 58 3.75 -1.01 7.51
CA PHE A 58 4.74 -0.38 6.65
C PHE A 58 5.43 0.77 7.37
N GLU A 59 6.66 1.05 6.94
CA GLU A 59 7.36 2.29 7.24
C GLU A 59 7.88 2.83 5.92
N GLY A 60 8.11 4.12 5.85
CA GLY A 60 8.67 4.68 4.64
C GLY A 60 8.75 6.20 4.67
N ASN A 61 9.30 6.72 3.58
CA ASN A 61 9.41 8.15 3.31
C ASN A 61 8.89 8.40 1.91
N GLY A 62 8.05 9.41 1.78
CA GLY A 62 7.53 9.73 0.46
C GLY A 62 6.57 10.90 0.50
N CYS A 63 5.99 11.18 -0.65
CA CYS A 63 5.02 12.25 -0.78
C CYS A 63 3.69 11.86 -0.12
N VAL A 64 2.79 12.83 -0.03
CA VAL A 64 1.46 12.61 0.56
C VAL A 64 0.75 11.47 -0.15
N ILE A 65 0.85 11.38 -1.48
CA ILE A 65 0.16 10.34 -2.25
C ILE A 65 0.68 8.94 -1.92
N SER A 66 2.01 8.75 -1.89
CA SER A 66 2.56 7.42 -1.61
C SER A 66 2.28 6.96 -0.19
N MET A 67 2.42 7.85 0.78
CA MET A 67 2.20 7.50 2.19
C MET A 67 0.72 7.31 2.51
N ALA A 68 -0.15 8.16 1.98
CA ALA A 68 -1.59 7.98 2.14
C ALA A 68 -2.08 6.71 1.46
N SER A 69 -1.57 6.41 0.27
CA SER A 69 -1.89 5.17 -0.44
C SER A 69 -1.47 3.96 0.39
N ALA A 70 -0.26 3.99 0.97
CA ALA A 70 0.22 2.88 1.80
C ALA A 70 -0.69 2.67 3.02
N SER A 71 -1.09 3.74 3.68
CA SER A 71 -2.00 3.67 4.82
C SER A 71 -3.32 3.00 4.43
N MET A 72 -3.94 3.48 3.35
CA MET A 72 -5.22 2.94 2.87
C MET A 72 -5.09 1.50 2.37
N PHE A 73 -4.01 1.24 1.63
CA PHE A 73 -3.77 -0.08 1.03
C PHE A 73 -3.56 -1.15 2.11
N THR A 74 -2.72 -0.88 3.11
CA THR A 74 -2.46 -1.86 4.15
C THR A 74 -3.72 -2.23 4.90
N ASP A 75 -4.61 -1.26 5.10
CA ASP A 75 -5.90 -1.53 5.74
C ASP A 75 -6.83 -2.34 4.81
N ALA A 76 -6.81 -2.04 3.53
CA ALA A 76 -7.70 -2.67 2.55
C ALA A 76 -7.36 -4.12 2.26
N VAL A 77 -6.10 -4.54 2.39
CA VAL A 77 -5.68 -5.90 2.01
C VAL A 77 -5.80 -6.92 3.13
N ILE A 78 -6.07 -6.49 4.36
CA ILE A 78 -6.27 -7.44 5.46
C ILE A 78 -7.48 -8.31 5.14
N GLY A 79 -7.29 -9.63 5.23
CA GLY A 79 -8.32 -10.61 4.90
C GLY A 79 -8.31 -11.09 3.46
N LYS A 80 -7.51 -10.49 2.59
CA LYS A 80 -7.40 -10.90 1.19
C LYS A 80 -6.37 -12.00 1.03
N THR A 81 -6.54 -12.81 -0.03
CA THR A 81 -5.56 -13.82 -0.42
C THR A 81 -4.50 -13.16 -1.31
N PRO A 82 -3.30 -13.79 -1.44
CA PRO A 82 -2.30 -13.32 -2.40
C PRO A 82 -2.84 -13.20 -3.82
N GLU A 83 -3.69 -14.15 -4.25
CA GLU A 83 -4.30 -14.12 -5.57
C GLU A 83 -5.20 -12.91 -5.76
N GLU A 84 -5.96 -12.55 -4.73
CA GLU A 84 -6.81 -11.35 -4.79
C GLU A 84 -5.97 -10.07 -4.93
N VAL A 85 -4.86 -10.01 -4.19
CA VAL A 85 -3.93 -8.87 -4.32
C VAL A 85 -3.32 -8.82 -5.72
N ALA A 86 -2.99 -9.98 -6.27
CA ALA A 86 -2.38 -10.06 -7.60
C ALA A 86 -3.29 -9.49 -8.70
N THR A 87 -4.61 -9.53 -8.51
CA THR A 87 -5.55 -8.98 -9.49
C THR A 87 -5.81 -7.50 -9.32
N MET A 88 -5.32 -6.89 -8.24
CA MET A 88 -5.50 -5.45 -8.02
C MET A 88 -4.61 -4.64 -8.97
N GLY A 89 -5.12 -3.50 -9.38
CA GLY A 89 -4.39 -2.59 -10.25
C GLY A 89 -4.71 -1.14 -9.92
N LEU A 90 -4.38 -0.25 -10.84
CA LEU A 90 -4.57 1.18 -10.64
C LEU A 90 -6.03 1.54 -10.35
N GLY A 91 -6.98 0.88 -11.02
CA GLY A 91 -8.40 1.16 -10.80
C GLY A 91 -8.82 0.97 -9.36
N GLU A 92 -8.41 -0.14 -8.73
CA GLU A 92 -8.72 -0.42 -7.34
C GLU A 92 -8.07 0.59 -6.41
N ILE A 93 -6.83 0.98 -6.70
CA ILE A 93 -6.11 1.97 -5.90
C ILE A 93 -6.79 3.34 -6.01
N GLN A 94 -7.17 3.76 -7.22
CA GLN A 94 -7.87 5.03 -7.41
C GLN A 94 -9.21 5.05 -6.69
N GLU A 95 -9.95 3.96 -6.76
CA GLU A 95 -11.23 3.83 -6.07
C GLU A 95 -11.04 3.89 -4.56
N MET A 96 -10.05 3.20 -4.03
CA MET A 96 -9.68 3.23 -2.62
C MET A 96 -9.39 4.66 -2.16
N MET A 97 -8.76 5.45 -3.01
CA MET A 97 -8.38 6.83 -2.72
C MET A 97 -9.51 7.83 -3.01
N GLY A 98 -10.73 7.37 -3.28
CA GLY A 98 -11.89 8.23 -3.49
C GLY A 98 -12.13 8.61 -4.94
N GLY A 99 -11.56 7.88 -5.90
CA GLY A 99 -11.78 8.13 -7.32
C GLY A 99 -10.93 9.27 -7.88
N VAL A 100 -9.82 9.59 -7.23
CA VAL A 100 -8.97 10.70 -7.64
C VAL A 100 -8.34 10.45 -9.00
N LYS A 101 -8.20 11.53 -9.78
CA LYS A 101 -7.42 11.49 -10.99
C LYS A 101 -5.98 11.86 -10.66
N LEU A 102 -5.07 10.95 -10.96
CA LEU A 102 -3.66 11.13 -10.67
C LEU A 102 -2.91 11.47 -11.95
N SER A 103 -1.97 12.40 -11.87
CA SER A 103 -1.05 12.65 -12.96
C SER A 103 -0.14 11.43 -13.15
N MET A 104 0.51 11.32 -14.29
CA MET A 104 1.39 10.17 -14.58
C MET A 104 2.48 10.00 -13.53
N GLY A 105 3.04 11.10 -13.03
CA GLY A 105 4.05 11.04 -11.98
C GLY A 105 3.50 10.53 -10.65
N ARG A 106 2.25 10.85 -10.35
CA ARG A 106 1.61 10.44 -9.10
C ARG A 106 1.07 9.01 -9.13
N VAL A 107 0.80 8.48 -10.32
CA VAL A 107 0.37 7.09 -10.48
C VAL A 107 1.40 6.14 -9.87
N LYS A 108 2.68 6.37 -10.14
CA LYS A 108 3.75 5.54 -9.58
C LYS A 108 3.81 5.62 -8.07
N CYS A 109 3.58 6.82 -7.51
CA CYS A 109 3.54 7.01 -6.07
C CYS A 109 2.38 6.22 -5.45
N ALA A 110 1.20 6.29 -6.06
CA ALA A 110 0.01 5.60 -5.56
C ALA A 110 0.15 4.08 -5.64
N LEU A 111 0.86 3.57 -6.65
CA LEU A 111 1.04 2.13 -6.86
C LEU A 111 2.17 1.53 -6.03
N LEU A 112 2.99 2.35 -5.38
CA LEU A 112 4.16 1.86 -4.65
C LEU A 112 3.81 0.75 -3.64
N PRO A 113 2.83 0.91 -2.74
CA PRO A 113 2.53 -0.15 -1.78
C PRO A 113 1.98 -1.41 -2.44
N LEU A 114 1.16 -1.29 -3.47
CA LEU A 114 0.64 -2.44 -4.19
C LEU A 114 1.77 -3.21 -4.89
N ASN A 115 2.65 -2.50 -5.56
CA ASN A 115 3.78 -3.13 -6.24
C ASN A 115 4.73 -3.80 -5.25
N ALA A 116 4.96 -3.17 -4.09
CA ALA A 116 5.77 -3.75 -3.04
C ALA A 116 5.16 -5.06 -2.53
N MET A 117 3.85 -5.07 -2.27
CA MET A 117 3.17 -6.28 -1.80
C MET A 117 3.23 -7.39 -2.84
N LYS A 118 2.95 -7.08 -4.11
CA LYS A 118 3.01 -8.08 -5.18
C LYS A 118 4.41 -8.69 -5.30
N THR A 119 5.44 -7.85 -5.26
CA THR A 119 6.82 -8.30 -5.35
C THR A 119 7.18 -9.16 -4.14
N GLY A 120 6.81 -8.72 -2.94
CA GLY A 120 7.07 -9.47 -1.71
C GLY A 120 6.39 -10.83 -1.71
N LEU A 121 5.15 -10.91 -2.21
CA LEU A 121 4.41 -12.16 -2.31
C LEU A 121 5.10 -13.12 -3.29
N LYS A 122 5.59 -12.62 -4.42
CA LYS A 122 6.32 -13.45 -5.39
C LYS A 122 7.63 -13.95 -4.82
N GLU A 123 8.41 -13.07 -4.20
CA GLU A 123 9.72 -13.41 -3.66
C GLU A 123 9.62 -14.42 -2.50
N SER A 124 8.54 -14.38 -1.75
CA SER A 124 8.31 -15.31 -0.64
C SER A 124 7.64 -16.61 -1.07
N GLY A 125 7.38 -16.78 -2.36
CA GLY A 125 6.77 -17.99 -2.90
C GLY A 125 5.27 -18.10 -2.67
N LYS A 126 4.59 -16.98 -2.34
CA LYS A 126 3.14 -16.96 -2.10
C LYS A 126 2.34 -16.69 -3.37
N LEU A 127 3.02 -16.28 -4.42
CA LEU A 127 2.44 -16.09 -5.75
C LEU A 127 3.24 -16.85 -6.80
#